data_4f1183f26dcc7e6bb95b3f46d7b3c9b5
#
_entry.id   4f1183f26dcc7e6bb95b3f46d7b3c9b5
#
_cell.length_a   1.000
_cell.length_b   1.000
_cell.length_c   1.000
_cell.angle_alpha   90.00
_cell.angle_beta   90.00
_cell.angle_gamma   90.00
#
_symmetry.space_group_name_H-M   'P 1'
#
loop_
_entity.id
_entity.type
_entity.pdbx_description
1 polymer ?
#
loop_
_entity_poly.entity_id
_entity_poly.type
_entity_poly.pdbx_seq_one_letter_code
_entity_poly.pdbx_strand_id
1 'polypeptide(L)'
;MISVEGLKVEFNATPLFEDVSYVINKKDRIALVGKNGAGKSTMLKILAGIQQPTAGVVAVPRECTIGYLPQVMILSDKRTVMQEAELAFEHIFEMQAGIERMNRQLAERTDYDSEDYQKLIDRFTHENERFLMM
;
A
#
# COMPACT_ATOMS: atom_id res chain seq x y z
N MET A 1 -5.24 5.97 -11.34
CA MET A 1 -6.69 5.73 -11.42
C MET A 1 -6.98 4.50 -10.59
N ILE A 2 -7.85 4.60 -9.58
CA ILE A 2 -8.33 3.47 -8.77
C ILE A 2 -9.71 3.11 -9.29
N SER A 3 -9.96 1.82 -9.56
CA SER A 3 -11.26 1.32 -10.02
C SER A 3 -11.92 0.49 -8.91
N VAL A 4 -13.19 0.72 -8.70
CA VAL A 4 -14.05 -0.04 -7.77
C VAL A 4 -15.16 -0.68 -8.62
N GLU A 5 -15.33 -2.00 -8.54
CA GLU A 5 -16.24 -2.74 -9.40
C GLU A 5 -17.07 -3.73 -8.59
N GLY A 6 -18.41 -3.59 -8.67
CA GLY A 6 -19.39 -4.49 -8.07
C GLY A 6 -19.22 -4.68 -6.57
N LEU A 7 -18.78 -3.64 -5.85
CA LEU A 7 -18.44 -3.75 -4.43
C LEU A 7 -19.69 -4.04 -3.60
N LYS A 8 -19.62 -5.11 -2.81
CA LYS A 8 -20.66 -5.52 -1.87
C LYS A 8 -20.06 -5.71 -0.48
N VAL A 9 -20.76 -5.23 0.53
CA VAL A 9 -20.46 -5.51 1.94
C VAL A 9 -21.72 -5.87 2.66
N GLU A 10 -21.68 -6.97 3.42
CA GLU A 10 -22.78 -7.41 4.27
C GLU A 10 -22.27 -7.84 5.63
N PHE A 11 -23.08 -7.66 6.65
CA PHE A 11 -22.87 -8.12 8.01
C PHE A 11 -24.06 -8.97 8.44
N ASN A 12 -23.81 -10.19 8.90
CA ASN A 12 -24.86 -11.13 9.33
C ASN A 12 -26.00 -11.26 8.29
N ALA A 13 -25.62 -11.47 7.02
CA ALA A 13 -26.55 -11.57 5.88
C ALA A 13 -27.40 -10.29 5.62
N THR A 14 -27.07 -9.17 6.23
CA THR A 14 -27.72 -7.89 5.95
C THR A 14 -26.75 -7.02 5.10
N PRO A 15 -27.14 -6.64 3.88
CA PRO A 15 -26.29 -5.81 3.04
C PRO A 15 -26.16 -4.40 3.62
N LEU A 16 -24.93 -3.93 3.76
CA LEU A 16 -24.61 -2.56 4.11
C LEU A 16 -24.67 -1.67 2.85
N PHE A 17 -24.11 -2.17 1.77
CA PHE A 17 -24.23 -1.66 0.40
C PHE A 17 -23.89 -2.78 -0.59
N GLU A 18 -24.40 -2.69 -1.80
CA GLU A 18 -24.16 -3.67 -2.87
C GLU A 18 -24.11 -3.00 -4.24
N ASP A 19 -23.42 -3.65 -5.17
CA ASP A 19 -23.25 -3.23 -6.56
C ASP A 19 -22.72 -1.80 -6.73
N VAL A 20 -21.76 -1.42 -5.88
CA VAL A 20 -21.14 -0.10 -5.95
C VAL A 20 -19.94 -0.14 -6.89
N SER A 21 -20.02 0.65 -7.96
CA SER A 21 -18.95 0.76 -8.96
C SER A 21 -18.65 2.22 -9.26
N TYR A 22 -17.37 2.60 -9.24
CA TYR A 22 -16.90 3.94 -9.59
C TYR A 22 -15.40 3.95 -9.82
N VAL A 23 -14.91 5.08 -10.33
CA VAL A 23 -13.49 5.30 -10.61
C VAL A 23 -13.03 6.58 -9.92
N ILE A 24 -11.83 6.53 -9.35
CA ILE A 24 -11.14 7.68 -8.76
C ILE A 24 -9.94 8.04 -9.65
N ASN A 25 -9.94 9.25 -10.20
CA ASN A 25 -8.83 9.74 -11.02
C ASN A 25 -7.81 10.51 -10.18
N LYS A 26 -6.62 10.74 -10.74
CA LYS A 26 -5.45 11.32 -10.03
C LYS A 26 -5.69 12.69 -9.37
N LYS A 27 -6.66 13.47 -9.86
CA LYS A 27 -6.94 14.83 -9.35
C LYS A 27 -8.31 14.95 -8.69
N ASP A 28 -9.05 13.85 -8.58
CA ASP A 28 -10.41 13.88 -8.02
C ASP A 28 -10.36 14.20 -6.52
N ARG A 29 -11.37 14.95 -6.08
CA ARG A 29 -11.68 15.20 -4.69
C ARG A 29 -13.10 14.72 -4.44
N ILE A 30 -13.24 13.59 -3.77
CA ILE A 30 -14.53 12.90 -3.60
C ILE A 30 -14.94 13.00 -2.14
N ALA A 31 -16.18 13.42 -1.90
CA ALA A 31 -16.80 13.39 -0.58
C ALA A 31 -17.76 12.20 -0.49
N LEU A 32 -17.57 11.37 0.54
CA LEU A 32 -18.45 10.26 0.85
C LEU A 32 -19.48 10.71 1.91
N VAL A 33 -20.73 10.90 1.50
CA VAL A 33 -21.82 11.41 2.34
C VAL A 33 -22.89 10.35 2.61
N GLY A 34 -23.54 10.43 3.75
CA GLY A 34 -24.61 9.51 4.14
C GLY A 34 -24.86 9.51 5.64
N LYS A 35 -25.95 8.87 6.07
CA LYS A 35 -26.33 8.72 7.48
C LYS A 35 -25.26 7.97 8.28
N ASN A 36 -25.30 8.08 9.61
CA ASN A 36 -24.47 7.24 10.47
C ASN A 36 -24.85 5.76 10.27
N GLY A 37 -23.85 4.90 10.21
CA GLY A 37 -24.07 3.49 9.92
C GLY A 37 -24.19 3.12 8.43
N ALA A 38 -24.21 4.08 7.50
CA ALA A 38 -24.34 3.81 6.05
C ALA A 38 -23.10 3.17 5.40
N GLY A 39 -22.05 2.83 6.15
CA GLY A 39 -20.86 2.15 5.62
C GLY A 39 -19.74 3.07 5.14
N LYS A 40 -19.78 4.37 5.39
CA LYS A 40 -18.75 5.32 4.95
C LYS A 40 -17.33 4.91 5.39
N SER A 41 -17.16 4.65 6.68
CA SER A 41 -15.86 4.22 7.22
C SER A 41 -15.43 2.83 6.73
N THR A 42 -16.40 1.95 6.48
CA THR A 42 -16.15 0.63 5.89
C THR A 42 -15.63 0.76 4.46
N MET A 43 -16.25 1.61 3.65
CA MET A 43 -15.82 1.91 2.29
C MET A 43 -14.37 2.44 2.27
N LEU A 44 -14.05 3.41 3.14
CA LEU A 44 -12.69 3.95 3.24
C LEU A 44 -11.67 2.90 3.68
N LYS A 45 -12.02 2.01 4.61
CA LYS A 45 -11.14 0.90 5.03
C LYS A 45 -10.90 -0.10 3.91
N ILE A 46 -11.92 -0.37 3.07
CA ILE A 46 -11.78 -1.26 1.92
C ILE A 46 -10.87 -0.62 0.86
N LEU A 47 -11.06 0.66 0.55
CA LEU A 47 -10.18 1.39 -0.37
C LEU A 47 -8.73 1.39 0.11
N ALA A 48 -8.52 1.51 1.42
CA ALA A 48 -7.20 1.46 2.05
C ALA A 48 -6.61 0.03 2.18
N GLY A 49 -7.34 -1.01 1.77
CA GLY A 49 -6.90 -2.40 1.91
C GLY A 49 -6.89 -2.95 3.33
N ILE A 50 -7.46 -2.20 4.30
CA ILE A 50 -7.52 -2.58 5.73
C ILE A 50 -8.63 -3.63 5.97
N GLN A 51 -9.67 -3.61 5.14
CA GLN A 51 -10.80 -4.52 5.22
C GLN A 51 -11.12 -5.09 3.85
N GLN A 52 -11.46 -6.38 3.80
CA GLN A 52 -11.90 -7.03 2.56
C GLN A 52 -13.41 -6.83 2.36
N PRO A 53 -13.88 -6.62 1.13
CA PRO A 53 -15.30 -6.62 0.81
C PRO A 53 -15.86 -8.05 0.83
N THR A 54 -17.18 -8.19 0.90
CA THR A 54 -17.87 -9.47 0.75
C THR A 54 -17.82 -9.96 -0.71
N ALA A 55 -17.95 -9.03 -1.66
CA ALA A 55 -17.78 -9.28 -3.10
C ALA A 55 -17.35 -8.00 -3.81
N GLY A 56 -16.92 -8.14 -5.07
CA GLY A 56 -16.37 -7.04 -5.86
C GLY A 56 -14.88 -6.86 -5.71
N VAL A 57 -14.31 -5.93 -6.44
CA VAL A 57 -12.86 -5.71 -6.52
C VAL A 57 -12.55 -4.22 -6.43
N VAL A 58 -11.45 -3.90 -5.72
CA VAL A 58 -10.80 -2.59 -5.77
C VAL A 58 -9.44 -2.78 -6.46
N ALA A 59 -9.31 -2.23 -7.65
CA ALA A 59 -8.07 -2.29 -8.40
C ALA A 59 -7.26 -1.00 -8.17
N VAL A 60 -6.10 -1.17 -7.51
CA VAL A 60 -5.16 -0.09 -7.20
C VAL A 60 -3.89 -0.32 -8.01
N PRO A 61 -3.41 0.65 -8.81
CA PRO A 61 -2.14 0.54 -9.51
C PRO A 61 -0.98 0.33 -8.54
N ARG A 62 0.02 -0.46 -8.92
CA ARG A 62 1.20 -0.77 -8.08
C ARG A 62 1.97 0.46 -7.61
N GLU A 63 1.94 1.53 -8.40
CA GLU A 63 2.63 2.79 -8.11
C GLU A 63 1.78 3.77 -7.29
N CYS A 64 0.56 3.37 -6.90
CA CYS A 64 -0.34 4.22 -6.14
C CYS A 64 -0.23 3.93 -4.64
N THR A 65 0.23 4.90 -3.88
CA THR A 65 0.26 4.83 -2.42
C THR A 65 -1.06 5.37 -1.86
N ILE A 66 -1.68 4.63 -0.94
CA ILE A 66 -2.90 5.04 -0.26
C ILE A 66 -2.60 5.29 1.22
N GLY A 67 -2.82 6.52 1.66
CA GLY A 67 -2.80 6.89 3.08
C GLY A 67 -4.22 6.86 3.66
N TYR A 68 -4.41 6.25 4.82
CA TYR A 68 -5.67 6.23 5.55
C TYR A 68 -5.53 6.94 6.90
N LEU A 69 -6.33 7.99 7.10
CA LEU A 69 -6.42 8.66 8.38
C LEU A 69 -7.66 8.16 9.13
N PRO A 70 -7.52 7.40 10.21
CA PRO A 70 -8.65 6.90 10.99
C PRO A 70 -9.34 8.05 11.75
N GLN A 71 -10.64 7.89 12.02
CA GLN A 71 -11.43 8.85 12.78
C GLN A 71 -10.93 9.00 14.23
N VAL A 72 -10.40 7.93 14.82
CA VAL A 72 -9.76 7.92 16.12
C VAL A 72 -8.34 7.42 15.92
N MET A 73 -7.37 8.26 16.19
CA MET A 73 -5.96 7.88 16.17
C MET A 73 -5.58 7.24 17.50
N ILE A 74 -5.10 6.00 17.45
CA ILE A 74 -4.46 5.35 18.58
C ILE A 74 -2.97 5.62 18.44
N LEU A 75 -2.48 6.62 19.13
CA LEU A 75 -1.04 6.90 19.19
C LEU A 75 -0.39 5.98 20.22
N SER A 76 0.78 5.49 19.91
CA SER A 76 1.59 4.72 20.86
C SER A 76 2.42 5.69 21.70
N ASP A 77 2.16 5.78 23.00
CA ASP A 77 2.96 6.58 23.95
C ASP A 77 4.39 6.05 24.14
N LYS A 78 4.77 4.99 23.41
CA LYS A 78 6.08 4.32 23.53
C LYS A 78 7.17 4.89 22.62
N ARG A 79 6.80 5.79 21.70
CA ARG A 79 7.73 6.34 20.70
C ARG A 79 7.83 7.83 20.83
N THR A 80 9.00 8.36 20.49
CA THR A 80 9.18 9.80 20.31
C THR A 80 8.46 10.29 19.04
N VAL A 81 8.18 11.56 18.92
CA VAL A 81 7.58 12.17 17.72
C VAL A 81 8.42 11.87 16.47
N MET A 82 9.76 11.88 16.60
CA MET A 82 10.67 11.55 15.50
C MET A 82 10.51 10.09 15.07
N GLN A 83 10.52 9.15 16.02
CA GLN A 83 10.33 7.74 15.73
C GLN A 83 8.97 7.43 15.08
N GLU A 84 7.91 8.13 15.48
CA GLU A 84 6.60 7.98 14.87
C GLU A 84 6.56 8.56 13.44
N ALA A 85 7.24 9.68 13.20
CA ALA A 85 7.38 10.24 11.87
C ALA A 85 8.23 9.35 10.93
N GLU A 86 9.28 8.72 11.44
CA GLU A 86 10.13 7.79 10.70
C GLU A 86 9.38 6.55 10.19
N LEU A 87 8.32 6.11 10.89
CA LEU A 87 7.48 4.99 10.42
C LEU A 87 6.84 5.25 9.05
N ALA A 88 6.55 6.50 8.71
CA ALA A 88 6.04 6.85 7.38
C ALA A 88 7.05 6.52 6.27
N PHE A 89 8.33 6.41 6.59
CA PHE A 89 9.44 6.13 5.68
C PHE A 89 10.01 4.71 5.84
N GLU A 90 9.39 3.86 6.65
CA GLU A 90 9.88 2.50 6.94
C GLU A 90 10.19 1.70 5.67
N HIS A 91 9.31 1.79 4.66
CA HIS A 91 9.51 1.13 3.37
C HIS A 91 10.75 1.62 2.60
N ILE A 92 11.14 2.89 2.78
CA ILE A 92 12.35 3.47 2.18
C ILE A 92 13.59 2.92 2.89
N PHE A 93 13.57 2.87 4.22
CA PHE A 93 14.66 2.29 5.01
C PHE A 93 14.83 0.78 4.72
N GLU A 94 13.72 0.04 4.57
CA GLU A 94 13.75 -1.37 4.19
C GLU A 94 14.36 -1.57 2.79
N MET A 95 14.00 -0.73 1.83
CA MET A 95 14.54 -0.75 0.48
C MET A 95 16.03 -0.44 0.48
N GLN A 96 16.47 0.60 1.20
CA GLN A 96 17.88 0.95 1.35
C GLN A 96 18.66 -0.21 1.96
N ALA A 97 18.19 -0.80 3.05
CA ALA A 97 18.82 -1.95 3.67
C ALA A 97 18.85 -3.18 2.74
N GLY A 98 17.83 -3.33 1.88
CA GLY A 98 17.81 -4.35 0.83
C GLY A 98 18.91 -4.16 -0.21
N ILE A 99 19.06 -2.93 -0.72
CA ILE A 99 20.09 -2.54 -1.67
C ILE A 99 21.49 -2.75 -1.08
N GLU A 100 21.72 -2.34 0.17
CA GLU A 100 22.99 -2.55 0.86
C GLU A 100 23.34 -4.03 1.03
N ARG A 101 22.36 -4.89 1.36
CA ARG A 101 22.55 -6.35 1.42
C ARG A 101 22.93 -6.93 0.07
N MET A 102 22.22 -6.54 -1.01
CA MET A 102 22.54 -7.00 -2.36
C MET A 102 23.93 -6.54 -2.81
N ASN A 103 24.31 -5.29 -2.53
CA ASN A 103 25.63 -4.75 -2.83
C ASN A 103 26.74 -5.56 -2.13
N ARG A 104 26.55 -5.90 -0.84
CA ARG A 104 27.49 -6.75 -0.09
C ARG A 104 27.59 -8.15 -0.70
N GLN A 105 26.45 -8.77 -1.04
CA GLN A 105 26.43 -10.07 -1.70
C GLN A 105 27.17 -10.06 -3.04
N LEU A 106 27.01 -9.01 -3.85
CA LEU A 106 27.73 -8.85 -5.12
C LEU A 106 29.24 -8.71 -4.90
N ALA A 107 29.67 -7.99 -3.85
CA ALA A 107 31.08 -7.81 -3.53
C ALA A 107 31.78 -9.08 -3.00
N GLU A 108 31.03 -9.96 -2.33
CA GLU A 108 31.55 -11.19 -1.74
C GLU A 108 31.58 -12.39 -2.73
N ARG A 109 30.79 -12.32 -3.81
CA ARG A 109 30.68 -13.40 -4.81
C ARG A 109 31.78 -13.30 -5.84
N THR A 110 32.24 -14.48 -6.30
CA THR A 110 33.26 -14.61 -7.33
C THR A 110 32.78 -15.36 -8.58
N ASP A 111 31.54 -15.82 -8.57
CA ASP A 111 30.90 -16.61 -9.63
C ASP A 111 30.21 -15.71 -10.67
N TYR A 112 30.93 -14.76 -11.23
CA TYR A 112 30.44 -13.69 -12.11
C TYR A 112 29.68 -14.17 -13.35
N ASP A 113 29.97 -15.36 -13.84
CA ASP A 113 29.32 -15.95 -15.02
C ASP A 113 28.09 -16.80 -14.67
N SER A 114 27.72 -16.90 -13.39
CA SER A 114 26.58 -17.68 -12.98
C SER A 114 25.26 -16.93 -13.27
N GLU A 115 24.22 -17.69 -13.63
CA GLU A 115 22.88 -17.15 -13.85
C GLU A 115 22.32 -16.44 -12.60
N ASP A 116 22.66 -16.97 -11.42
CA ASP A 116 22.22 -16.39 -10.14
C ASP A 116 22.94 -15.07 -9.82
N TYR A 117 24.19 -14.90 -10.26
CA TYR A 117 24.89 -13.63 -10.14
C TYR A 117 24.27 -12.58 -11.06
N GLN A 118 23.94 -12.94 -12.31
CA GLN A 118 23.28 -12.04 -13.24
C GLN A 118 21.89 -11.60 -12.73
N LYS A 119 21.09 -12.54 -12.21
CA LYS A 119 19.79 -12.22 -11.58
C LYS A 119 19.93 -11.27 -10.39
N LEU A 120 20.99 -11.41 -9.60
CA LEU A 120 21.26 -10.53 -8.47
C LEU A 120 21.62 -9.11 -8.94
N ILE A 121 22.41 -8.97 -10.00
CA ILE A 121 22.74 -7.67 -10.63
C ILE A 121 21.47 -7.00 -11.14
N ASP A 122 20.62 -7.72 -11.88
CA ASP A 122 19.38 -7.17 -12.45
C ASP A 122 18.45 -6.68 -11.34
N ARG A 123 18.32 -7.46 -10.28
CA ARG A 123 17.51 -7.09 -9.13
C ARG A 123 18.07 -5.87 -8.39
N PHE A 124 19.38 -5.84 -8.16
CA PHE A 124 20.07 -4.70 -7.54
C PHE A 124 19.87 -3.43 -8.35
N THR A 125 20.06 -3.50 -9.67
CA THR A 125 19.90 -2.37 -10.58
C THR A 125 18.47 -1.84 -10.53
N HIS A 126 17.49 -2.73 -10.65
CA HIS A 126 16.07 -2.36 -10.60
C HIS A 126 15.65 -1.69 -9.28
N GLU A 127 16.07 -2.28 -8.14
CA GLU A 127 15.73 -1.70 -6.81
C GLU A 127 16.47 -0.37 -6.58
N ASN A 128 17.70 -0.23 -7.04
CA ASN A 128 18.47 0.99 -6.93
C ASN A 128 17.88 2.13 -7.78
N GLU A 129 17.50 1.84 -9.02
CA GLU A 129 16.80 2.82 -9.88
C GLU A 129 15.49 3.27 -9.25
N ARG A 130 14.72 2.33 -8.71
CA ARG A 130 13.46 2.62 -8.04
C ARG A 130 13.66 3.51 -6.80
N PHE A 131 14.71 3.26 -6.01
CA PHE A 131 15.06 4.06 -4.84
C PHE A 131 15.46 5.51 -5.23
N LEU A 132 16.19 5.68 -6.33
CA LEU A 132 16.61 7.00 -6.83
C LEU A 132 15.45 7.85 -7.40
N MET A 133 14.32 7.22 -7.74
CA MET A 133 13.13 7.90 -8.27
C MET A 133 12.13 8.33 -7.18
N MET A 134 12.37 7.98 -5.90
CA MET A 134 11.54 8.35 -4.76
C MET A 134 11.96 9.67 -4.15
#